data_0d67553abf24860ce10cd13a478709ee
#
_entry.id   0d67553abf24860ce10cd13a478709ee
#
_cell.length_a   1.000
_cell.length_b   1.000
_cell.length_c   1.000
_cell.angle_alpha   90.00
_cell.angle_beta   90.00
_cell.angle_gamma   90.00
#
_symmetry.space_group_name_H-M   'P 1'
#
loop_
_entity.id
_entity.type
_entity.pdbx_description
1 polymer ?
#
loop_
_entity_poly.entity_id
_entity_poly.type
_entity_poly.pdbx_seq_one_letter_code
_entity_poly.pdbx_strand_id
1 'polypeptide(L)'
;MSKLSVTESKKIVTAIRAVFEASCTAWNRGDVAGYLASYWDSDKTIWISNGSLTRGRKAIEAAYKTRFSTPGQMGKLTLVDLEIEVLTSLDAIAFGRWMLTVEGGDSKGFFTVQLKKIEDAWVFVSDHSSTGV
;
A
#
# COMPACT_ATOMS: atom_id res chain seq x y z
N MET A 1 -0.66 24.55 -16.68
CA MET A 1 0.00 23.50 -15.88
C MET A 1 1.30 23.10 -16.53
N SER A 2 2.39 23.17 -15.79
CA SER A 2 3.65 22.70 -16.29
C SER A 2 3.73 21.19 -16.18
N LYS A 3 4.26 20.56 -17.21
CA LYS A 3 4.55 19.13 -17.16
C LYS A 3 5.77 18.87 -16.29
N LEU A 4 5.75 17.76 -15.58
CA LEU A 4 6.94 17.30 -14.88
C LEU A 4 8.03 16.92 -15.88
N SER A 5 9.28 17.22 -15.54
CA SER A 5 10.40 16.74 -16.33
C SER A 5 10.56 15.23 -16.13
N VAL A 6 11.25 14.59 -17.06
CA VAL A 6 11.58 13.16 -16.94
C VAL A 6 12.37 12.89 -15.66
N THR A 7 13.30 13.77 -15.32
CA THR A 7 14.11 13.64 -14.10
C THR A 7 13.26 13.71 -12.84
N GLU A 8 12.34 14.67 -12.78
CA GLU A 8 11.42 14.81 -11.65
C GLU A 8 10.52 13.58 -11.49
N SER A 9 9.95 13.09 -12.60
CA SER A 9 9.11 11.89 -12.60
C SER A 9 9.88 10.67 -12.11
N LYS A 10 11.13 10.49 -12.53
CA LYS A 10 11.97 9.38 -12.07
C LYS A 10 12.26 9.45 -10.58
N LYS A 11 12.50 10.63 -10.05
CA LYS A 11 12.70 10.82 -8.60
C LYS A 11 11.47 10.44 -7.81
N ILE A 12 10.29 10.81 -8.31
CA ILE A 12 9.01 10.48 -7.68
C ILE A 12 8.80 8.97 -7.70
N VAL A 13 9.02 8.31 -8.83
CA VAL A 13 8.89 6.86 -8.94
C VAL A 13 9.81 6.15 -7.95
N THR A 14 11.07 6.60 -7.85
CA THR A 14 12.03 6.03 -6.90
C THR A 14 11.56 6.19 -5.46
N ALA A 15 11.05 7.37 -5.11
CA ALA A 15 10.53 7.63 -3.77
C ALA A 15 9.32 6.74 -3.44
N ILE A 16 8.41 6.58 -4.39
CA ILE A 16 7.22 5.74 -4.21
C ILE A 16 7.59 4.25 -4.09
N ARG A 17 8.52 3.77 -4.93
CA ARG A 17 9.01 2.39 -4.81
C ARG A 17 9.59 2.12 -3.43
N ALA A 18 10.31 3.08 -2.87
CA ALA A 18 10.86 2.96 -1.52
C ALA A 18 9.77 2.82 -0.46
N VAL A 19 8.62 3.50 -0.63
CA VAL A 19 7.48 3.37 0.28
C VAL A 19 6.93 1.93 0.22
N PHE A 20 6.75 1.37 -0.98
CA PHE A 20 6.28 -0.01 -1.13
C PHE A 20 7.28 -1.02 -0.56
N GLU A 21 8.56 -0.83 -0.80
CA GLU A 21 9.60 -1.72 -0.26
C GLU A 21 9.61 -1.69 1.27
N ALA A 22 9.52 -0.51 1.87
CA ALA A 22 9.46 -0.37 3.32
C ALA A 22 8.22 -1.05 3.91
N SER A 23 7.07 -0.91 3.25
CA SER A 23 5.84 -1.55 3.72
C SER A 23 5.93 -3.07 3.67
N CYS A 24 6.50 -3.64 2.59
CA CYS A 24 6.71 -5.08 2.48
C CYS A 24 7.71 -5.59 3.52
N THR A 25 8.79 -4.85 3.75
CA THR A 25 9.79 -5.21 4.76
C THR A 25 9.16 -5.26 6.14
N ALA A 26 8.34 -4.25 6.48
CA ALA A 26 7.64 -4.22 7.76
C ALA A 26 6.68 -5.41 7.90
N TRP A 27 5.87 -5.66 6.87
CA TRP A 27 4.96 -6.80 6.87
C TRP A 27 5.70 -8.11 7.11
N ASN A 28 6.80 -8.32 6.39
CA ASN A 28 7.54 -9.58 6.42
C ASN A 28 8.28 -9.83 7.73
N ARG A 29 8.43 -8.81 8.58
CA ARG A 29 8.95 -9.00 9.94
C ARG A 29 7.83 -9.01 11.01
N GLY A 30 6.55 -9.05 10.57
CA GLY A 30 5.41 -9.11 11.47
C GLY A 30 5.02 -7.78 12.10
N ASP A 31 5.42 -6.67 11.49
CA ASP A 31 5.20 -5.32 12.03
C ASP A 31 4.04 -4.64 11.31
N VAL A 32 2.82 -4.83 11.83
CA VAL A 32 1.61 -4.22 11.27
C VAL A 32 1.69 -2.70 11.34
N ALA A 33 2.17 -2.16 12.46
CA ALA A 33 2.29 -0.70 12.62
C ALA A 33 3.24 -0.11 11.57
N GLY A 34 4.37 -0.76 11.33
CA GLY A 34 5.33 -0.35 10.30
C GLY A 34 4.75 -0.43 8.89
N TYR A 35 3.96 -1.46 8.61
CA TYR A 35 3.26 -1.60 7.33
C TYR A 35 2.27 -0.43 7.14
N LEU A 36 1.51 -0.10 8.16
CA LEU A 36 0.51 0.97 8.10
C LEU A 36 1.11 2.37 8.13
N ALA A 37 2.40 2.50 8.41
CA ALA A 37 3.09 3.79 8.35
C ALA A 37 3.07 4.40 6.94
N SER A 38 2.89 3.58 5.90
CA SER A 38 2.73 4.06 4.52
C SER A 38 1.35 4.64 4.23
N TYR A 39 0.37 4.40 5.08
CA TYR A 39 -0.98 4.94 4.92
C TYR A 39 -1.07 6.33 5.54
N TRP A 40 -1.81 7.21 4.85
CA TRP A 40 -2.08 8.56 5.35
C TRP A 40 -2.76 8.51 6.71
N ASP A 41 -2.23 9.23 7.69
CA ASP A 41 -2.79 9.30 9.03
C ASP A 41 -3.95 10.31 9.04
N SER A 42 -5.10 9.88 8.56
CA SER A 42 -6.29 10.70 8.39
C SER A 42 -7.54 9.85 8.54
N ASP A 43 -8.62 10.47 8.98
CA ASP A 43 -9.94 9.83 9.01
C ASP A 43 -10.56 9.71 7.61
N LYS A 44 -9.89 10.25 6.59
CA LYS A 44 -10.33 10.18 5.17
C LYS A 44 -9.67 9.05 4.38
N THR A 45 -8.65 8.41 4.93
CA THR A 45 -7.95 7.31 4.26
C THR A 45 -8.90 6.15 4.02
N ILE A 46 -8.84 5.55 2.84
CA ILE A 46 -9.79 4.50 2.43
C ILE A 46 -9.04 3.19 2.17
N TRP A 47 -9.59 2.10 2.67
CA TRP A 47 -9.17 0.75 2.33
C TRP A 47 -10.38 -0.07 1.89
N ILE A 48 -10.31 -0.60 0.67
CA ILE A 48 -11.34 -1.46 0.10
C ILE A 48 -10.74 -2.83 -0.13
N SER A 49 -11.39 -3.86 0.38
CA SER A 49 -10.94 -5.23 0.19
C SER A 49 -12.12 -6.17 0.24
N ASN A 50 -12.24 -7.02 -0.77
CA ASN A 50 -13.25 -8.09 -0.80
C ASN A 50 -14.69 -7.61 -0.54
N GLY A 51 -15.04 -6.48 -1.15
CA GLY A 51 -16.39 -5.94 -1.03
C GLY A 51 -16.66 -5.10 0.22
N SER A 52 -15.66 -4.89 1.06
CA SER A 52 -15.77 -4.06 2.26
C SER A 52 -14.98 -2.76 2.10
N LEU A 53 -15.56 -1.68 2.58
CA LEU A 53 -14.88 -0.38 2.62
C LEU A 53 -14.66 0.01 4.08
N THR A 54 -13.40 0.31 4.43
CA THR A 54 -13.02 0.81 5.75
C THR A 54 -12.47 2.22 5.58
N ARG A 55 -12.95 3.14 6.38
CA ARG A 55 -12.60 4.55 6.28
C ARG A 55 -11.90 5.02 7.55
N GLY A 56 -10.75 5.68 7.35
CA GLY A 56 -9.94 6.22 8.43
C GLY A 56 -8.81 5.31 8.86
N ARG A 57 -7.63 5.90 9.05
CA ARG A 57 -6.42 5.18 9.43
C ARG A 57 -6.59 4.33 10.69
N LYS A 58 -7.29 4.85 11.68
CA LYS A 58 -7.52 4.13 12.95
C LYS A 58 -8.37 2.88 12.75
N ALA A 59 -9.43 2.98 11.95
CA ALA A 59 -10.29 1.83 11.65
C ALA A 59 -9.56 0.80 10.81
N ILE A 60 -8.74 1.24 9.87
CA ILE A 60 -7.92 0.36 9.04
C ILE A 60 -6.92 -0.40 9.92
N GLU A 61 -6.26 0.28 10.84
CA GLU A 61 -5.32 -0.35 11.77
C GLU A 61 -6.02 -1.40 12.64
N ALA A 62 -7.19 -1.08 13.17
CA ALA A 62 -7.96 -2.03 13.98
C ALA A 62 -8.34 -3.27 13.19
N ALA A 63 -8.75 -3.10 11.92
CA ALA A 63 -9.10 -4.21 11.04
C ALA A 63 -7.89 -5.11 10.75
N TYR A 64 -6.73 -4.52 10.47
CA TYR A 64 -5.50 -5.30 10.24
C TYR A 64 -5.05 -6.04 11.50
N LYS A 65 -5.08 -5.40 12.66
CA LYS A 65 -4.70 -6.03 13.92
C LYS A 65 -5.60 -7.18 14.30
N THR A 66 -6.89 -7.09 14.01
CA THR A 66 -7.84 -8.17 14.25
C THR A 66 -7.59 -9.34 13.30
N ARG A 67 -7.41 -9.06 12.02
CA ARG A 67 -7.23 -10.10 10.99
C ARG A 67 -5.86 -10.77 11.08
N PHE A 68 -4.83 -10.02 11.43
CA PHE A 68 -3.45 -10.47 11.48
C PHE A 68 -2.86 -10.26 12.88
N SER A 69 -3.42 -11.00 13.85
CA SER A 69 -3.06 -10.83 15.26
C SER A 69 -1.72 -11.44 15.64
N THR A 70 -1.15 -12.30 14.77
CA THR A 70 0.15 -12.93 15.00
C THR A 70 1.01 -12.82 13.74
N PRO A 71 2.35 -12.84 13.87
CA PRO A 71 3.25 -12.85 12.71
C PRO A 71 2.99 -14.03 11.76
N GLY A 72 2.61 -15.19 12.29
CA GLY A 72 2.28 -16.35 11.47
C GLY A 72 1.07 -16.14 10.57
N GLN A 73 0.10 -15.36 11.02
CA GLN A 73 -1.07 -15.01 10.20
C GLN A 73 -0.73 -13.99 9.11
N MET A 74 0.29 -13.16 9.32
CA MET A 74 0.74 -12.21 8.32
C MET A 74 1.46 -12.90 7.18
N GLY A 75 2.32 -13.87 7.48
CA GLY A 75 3.06 -14.59 6.46
C GLY A 75 4.06 -13.70 5.72
N LYS A 76 4.34 -14.08 4.48
CA LYS A 76 5.28 -13.34 3.63
C LYS A 76 4.55 -12.69 2.47
N LEU A 77 4.71 -11.37 2.35
CA LEU A 77 4.13 -10.57 1.28
C LEU A 77 5.18 -10.32 0.20
N THR A 78 4.79 -10.57 -1.05
CA THR A 78 5.59 -10.24 -2.24
C THR A 78 4.72 -9.40 -3.15
N LEU A 79 5.28 -8.31 -3.67
CA LEU A 79 4.64 -7.50 -4.70
C LEU A 79 5.33 -7.76 -6.03
N VAL A 80 4.55 -8.00 -7.08
CA VAL A 80 5.08 -8.23 -8.42
C VAL A 80 4.38 -7.31 -9.42
N ASP A 81 5.06 -7.04 -10.52
CA ASP A 81 4.52 -6.21 -11.61
C ASP A 81 4.06 -4.83 -11.13
N LEU A 82 4.77 -4.23 -10.18
CA LEU A 82 4.45 -2.90 -9.66
C LEU A 82 4.65 -1.85 -10.75
N GLU A 83 3.59 -1.13 -11.09
CA GLU A 83 3.62 -0.01 -12.02
C GLU A 83 3.18 1.25 -11.30
N ILE A 84 3.94 2.31 -11.50
CA ILE A 84 3.70 3.61 -10.86
C ILE A 84 3.49 4.64 -11.95
N GLU A 85 2.34 5.32 -11.92
CA GLU A 85 2.03 6.41 -12.83
C GLU A 85 2.00 7.72 -12.06
N VAL A 86 2.93 8.60 -12.38
CA VAL A 86 2.99 9.93 -11.76
C VAL A 86 2.03 10.85 -12.51
N LEU A 87 1.04 11.40 -11.81
CA LEU A 87 0.03 12.28 -12.41
C LEU A 87 0.42 13.74 -12.30
N THR A 88 0.90 14.15 -11.14
CA THR A 88 1.40 15.51 -10.87
C THR A 88 2.57 15.40 -9.90
N SER A 89 3.16 16.52 -9.52
CA SER A 89 4.20 16.53 -8.49
C SER A 89 3.72 16.07 -7.12
N LEU A 90 2.40 15.98 -6.92
CA LEU A 90 1.78 15.64 -5.63
C LEU A 90 0.85 14.44 -5.69
N ASP A 91 0.62 13.85 -6.87
CA ASP A 91 -0.35 12.77 -7.06
C ASP A 91 0.21 11.66 -7.94
N ALA A 92 -0.05 10.44 -7.54
CA ALA A 92 0.34 9.26 -8.32
C ALA A 92 -0.63 8.11 -8.09
N ILE A 93 -0.63 7.16 -9.02
CA ILE A 93 -1.37 5.92 -8.91
C ILE A 93 -0.36 4.78 -9.08
N ALA A 94 -0.51 3.75 -8.27
CA ALA A 94 0.28 2.54 -8.41
C ALA A 94 -0.64 1.33 -8.46
N PHE A 95 -0.29 0.35 -9.25
CA PHE A 95 -1.01 -0.91 -9.27
C PHE A 95 -0.04 -2.06 -9.51
N GLY A 96 -0.47 -3.25 -9.13
CA GLY A 96 0.36 -4.43 -9.23
C GLY A 96 -0.37 -5.65 -8.68
N ARG A 97 0.41 -6.68 -8.43
CA ARG A 97 -0.09 -7.93 -7.88
C ARG A 97 0.54 -8.16 -6.51
N TRP A 98 -0.28 -8.66 -5.59
CA TRP A 98 0.23 -9.08 -4.29
C TRP A 98 0.12 -10.61 -4.19
N MET A 99 1.09 -11.18 -3.49
CA MET A 99 1.11 -12.61 -3.19
C MET A 99 1.43 -12.75 -1.70
N LEU A 100 0.59 -13.47 -0.99
CA LEU A 100 0.74 -13.70 0.43
C LEU A 100 0.89 -15.19 0.69
N THR A 101 2.03 -15.57 1.22
CA THR A 101 2.34 -16.95 1.56
C THR A 101 2.19 -17.11 3.06
N VAL A 102 1.22 -17.89 3.49
CA VAL A 102 0.98 -18.18 4.91
C VAL A 102 0.88 -19.67 5.12
N GLU A 103 1.08 -20.09 6.36
CA GLU A 103 0.85 -21.48 6.75
C GLU A 103 -0.64 -21.75 6.58
N GLY A 104 -0.98 -22.80 5.85
CA GLY A 104 -2.37 -23.16 5.58
C GLY A 104 -2.90 -22.77 4.20
N GLY A 105 -2.13 -22.03 3.42
CA GLY A 105 -2.47 -21.73 2.03
C GLY A 105 -2.08 -20.33 1.61
N ASP A 106 -1.81 -20.19 0.33
CA ASP A 106 -1.40 -18.92 -0.26
C ASP A 106 -2.62 -18.19 -0.82
N SER A 107 -2.54 -16.86 -0.82
CA SER A 107 -3.53 -16.02 -1.50
C SER A 107 -2.81 -15.00 -2.38
N LYS A 108 -3.52 -14.50 -3.37
CA LYS A 108 -2.99 -13.54 -4.32
C LYS A 108 -4.11 -12.69 -4.90
N GLY A 109 -3.75 -11.57 -5.47
CA GLY A 109 -4.70 -10.70 -6.11
C GLY A 109 -4.04 -9.49 -6.72
N PHE A 110 -4.85 -8.51 -7.04
CA PHE A 110 -4.39 -7.23 -7.57
C PHE A 110 -4.65 -6.12 -6.56
N PHE A 111 -3.90 -5.06 -6.66
CA PHE A 111 -4.16 -3.85 -5.88
C PHE A 111 -4.02 -2.61 -6.76
N THR A 112 -4.75 -1.58 -6.39
CA THR A 112 -4.60 -0.23 -6.92
C THR A 112 -4.52 0.72 -5.73
N VAL A 113 -3.51 1.58 -5.71
CA VAL A 113 -3.27 2.51 -4.62
C VAL A 113 -3.18 3.91 -5.21
N GLN A 114 -3.93 4.83 -4.63
CA GLN A 114 -3.75 6.25 -4.90
C GLN A 114 -2.81 6.83 -3.86
N LEU A 115 -1.77 7.51 -4.32
CA LEU A 115 -0.80 8.16 -3.45
C LEU A 115 -0.84 9.65 -3.61
N LYS A 116 -0.62 10.35 -2.50
CA LYS A 116 -0.41 11.79 -2.50
C LYS A 116 0.84 12.13 -1.72
N LYS A 117 1.51 13.20 -2.14
CA LYS A 117 2.61 13.76 -1.37
C LYS A 117 2.03 14.74 -0.37
N ILE A 118 2.10 14.39 0.90
CA ILE A 118 1.54 15.17 2.02
C ILE A 118 2.66 15.40 3.03
N GLU A 119 2.94 16.66 3.35
CA GLU A 119 4.02 17.02 4.28
C GLU A 119 5.35 16.35 3.91
N ASP A 120 5.71 16.47 2.62
CA ASP A 120 6.94 15.94 2.04
C ASP A 120 7.06 14.40 2.03
N ALA A 121 5.99 13.68 2.32
CA ALA A 121 5.99 12.22 2.28
C ALA A 121 4.92 11.69 1.32
N TRP A 122 5.26 10.68 0.54
CA TRP A 122 4.30 9.96 -0.27
C TRP A 122 3.56 8.96 0.60
N VAL A 123 2.24 9.06 0.62
CA VAL A 123 1.39 8.21 1.47
C VAL A 123 0.23 7.64 0.66
N PHE A 124 -0.26 6.48 1.09
CA PHE A 124 -1.44 5.85 0.51
C PHE A 124 -2.69 6.55 1.07
N VAL A 125 -3.45 7.18 0.19
CA VAL A 125 -4.72 7.82 0.59
C VAL A 125 -5.90 6.91 0.30
N SER A 126 -5.74 5.97 -0.62
CA SER A 126 -6.76 4.99 -0.98
C SER A 126 -6.07 3.72 -1.45
N ASP A 127 -6.53 2.58 -0.95
CA ASP A 127 -6.00 1.27 -1.29
C ASP A 127 -7.16 0.34 -1.58
N HIS A 128 -7.18 -0.22 -2.78
CA HIS A 128 -8.22 -1.16 -3.20
C HIS A 128 -7.55 -2.46 -3.62
N SER A 129 -7.84 -3.54 -2.89
CA SER A 129 -7.30 -4.86 -3.17
C SER A 129 -8.40 -5.84 -3.52
N SER A 130 -8.12 -6.73 -4.44
CA SER A 130 -8.99 -7.87 -4.76
C SER A 130 -8.23 -9.15 -4.54
N THR A 131 -8.95 -10.22 -4.21
CA THR A 131 -8.36 -11.55 -4.09
C THR A 131 -8.77 -12.37 -5.30
N GLY A 132 -7.78 -12.93 -5.99
CA GLY A 132 -7.98 -13.79 -7.15
C GLY A 132 -7.98 -15.26 -6.77
N VAL A 133 -8.33 -16.06 -7.74
CA VAL A 133 -8.33 -17.52 -7.60
C VAL A 133 -7.06 -18.08 -8.21
#